data_bc01d1f052365c6467afd75be5c5422c
#
_entry.id   bc01d1f052365c6467afd75be5c5422c
#
_cell.length_a   1.000
_cell.length_b   1.000
_cell.length_c   1.000
_cell.angle_alpha   90.00
_cell.angle_beta   90.00
_cell.angle_gamma   90.00
#
_symmetry.space_group_name_H-M   'P 1'
#
loop_
_entity.id
_entity.type
_entity.pdbx_description
1 polymer ?
#
loop_
_entity_poly.entity_id
_entity_poly.type
_entity_poly.pdbx_seq_one_letter_code
_entity_poly.pdbx_strand_id
1 'polypeptide(L)'
;MKKVIALVLCFIMLFSTQALAASGEVESVNKPVFISVITDFFERFFSVFTGSKNEKSDIDFTVEEGQLFQKKKHFRSSHASTVVKMSDGRLMSAYFAGDEEGADNVRIWFSVYGNGEWSTPSQVPSVDSVPHWNPVLINFGTFVRLYYKVGREIPYWVTKYTDTYDGGKTWSAPKELVEGDTSGGRGPVKNKSVILSDGTVVAGASTEQGPWRAFFDLSTDGGKTWQKTDFITAKGVDGKDVGMIQPTIWQDADGAVHAMFRTDCGRIYRSDSTDLGRTWSEAYSTGLMNNSSGIDCVMTDDGRLWLVHTPIGMPLRNILILSVSEDNGKTWKDVTTLAGNLFDLAAEYSYPAIIAEGNRLYITYTNRRKVINYAFIEYQA
;
A
#
# COMPACT_ATOMS: atom_id res chain seq x y z
N MET A 1 20.68 -10.70 -10.95
CA MET A 1 20.46 -10.10 -9.63
C MET A 1 21.54 -10.44 -8.60
N LYS A 2 21.73 -11.68 -8.15
CA LYS A 2 22.79 -12.03 -7.18
C LYS A 2 24.19 -11.53 -7.55
N LYS A 3 24.56 -11.53 -8.83
CA LYS A 3 25.85 -11.02 -9.34
C LYS A 3 25.97 -9.50 -9.25
N VAL A 4 24.88 -8.74 -9.40
CA VAL A 4 24.89 -7.28 -9.31
C VAL A 4 24.98 -6.85 -7.84
N ILE A 5 24.27 -7.52 -6.94
CA ILE A 5 24.36 -7.27 -5.49
C ILE A 5 25.77 -7.60 -4.98
N ALA A 6 26.37 -8.71 -5.43
CA ALA A 6 27.74 -9.04 -5.10
C ALA A 6 28.74 -8.00 -5.63
N LEU A 7 28.52 -7.45 -6.83
CA LEU A 7 29.37 -6.42 -7.41
C LEU A 7 29.28 -5.10 -6.63
N VAL A 8 28.08 -4.71 -6.21
CA VAL A 8 27.84 -3.50 -5.39
C VAL A 8 28.47 -3.67 -4.00
N LEU A 9 28.32 -4.84 -3.37
CA LEU A 9 28.97 -5.13 -2.08
C LEU A 9 30.50 -5.18 -2.21
N CYS A 10 31.05 -5.75 -3.28
CA CYS A 10 32.48 -5.70 -3.56
C CYS A 10 32.98 -4.27 -3.81
N PHE A 11 32.21 -3.43 -4.49
CA PHE A 11 32.55 -2.03 -4.72
C PHE A 11 32.55 -1.23 -3.42
N ILE A 12 31.55 -1.43 -2.55
CA ILE A 12 31.47 -0.80 -1.21
C ILE A 12 32.67 -1.25 -0.34
N MET A 13 33.04 -2.53 -0.36
CA MET A 13 34.20 -3.04 0.38
C MET A 13 35.52 -2.51 -0.19
N LEU A 14 35.68 -2.42 -1.50
CA LEU A 14 36.89 -1.90 -2.13
C LEU A 14 37.07 -0.40 -1.86
N PHE A 15 36.01 0.40 -1.89
CA PHE A 15 36.07 1.83 -1.55
C PHE A 15 36.32 2.07 -0.07
N SER A 16 35.73 1.26 0.82
CA SER A 16 36.00 1.37 2.26
C SER A 16 37.46 0.99 2.61
N THR A 17 38.05 0.01 1.94
CA THR A 17 39.44 -0.38 2.15
C THR A 17 40.43 0.60 1.52
N GLN A 18 40.13 1.20 0.37
CA GLN A 18 40.96 2.27 -0.23
C GLN A 18 40.87 3.58 0.55
N ALA A 19 39.70 3.93 1.08
CA ALA A 19 39.56 5.11 1.94
C ALA A 19 40.31 4.95 3.28
N LEU A 20 40.36 3.74 3.84
CA LEU A 20 41.19 3.45 5.03
C LEU A 20 42.70 3.42 4.71
N ALA A 21 43.09 2.96 3.52
CA ALA A 21 44.51 2.94 3.11
C ALA A 21 45.03 4.33 2.73
N ALA A 22 44.18 5.24 2.25
CA ALA A 22 44.52 6.63 1.94
C ALA A 22 44.57 7.54 3.17
N SER A 23 44.09 7.09 4.33
CA SER A 23 44.08 7.88 5.58
C SER A 23 45.40 7.91 6.34
N GLY A 24 46.48 7.40 5.75
CA GLY A 24 47.82 7.41 6.36
C GLY A 24 48.54 8.76 6.37
N GLU A 25 48.19 9.70 5.52
CA GLU A 25 48.77 11.03 5.47
C GLU A 25 47.85 12.06 4.78
N VAL A 26 46.83 12.55 5.44
CA VAL A 26 46.20 13.83 5.02
C VAL A 26 45.65 14.55 6.24
N GLU A 27 46.20 15.72 6.53
CA GLU A 27 45.66 16.72 7.44
C GLU A 27 44.21 17.03 7.12
N SER A 28 43.37 16.96 8.16
CA SER A 28 42.01 17.54 8.31
C SER A 28 41.18 17.71 7.01
N VAL A 29 40.74 16.63 6.41
CA VAL A 29 39.57 16.67 5.50
C VAL A 29 38.34 16.96 6.36
N ASN A 30 37.68 18.06 6.06
CA ASN A 30 36.46 18.51 6.75
C ASN A 30 35.39 17.40 6.67
N LYS A 31 35.22 16.61 7.74
CA LYS A 31 34.27 15.46 7.81
C LYS A 31 32.89 15.71 7.18
N PRO A 32 32.28 16.92 7.35
CA PRO A 32 30.99 17.23 6.69
C PRO A 32 31.04 17.19 5.16
N VAL A 33 32.13 17.70 4.56
CA VAL A 33 32.27 17.76 3.09
C VAL A 33 32.50 16.37 2.51
N PHE A 34 33.27 15.52 3.15
CA PHE A 34 33.52 14.16 2.70
C PHE A 34 32.23 13.29 2.76
N ILE A 35 31.45 13.43 3.85
CA ILE A 35 30.16 12.75 3.99
C ILE A 35 29.18 13.25 2.90
N SER A 36 29.10 14.55 2.65
CA SER A 36 28.19 15.09 1.64
C SER A 36 28.55 14.62 0.22
N VAL A 37 29.84 14.56 -0.13
CA VAL A 37 30.31 14.05 -1.44
C VAL A 37 29.99 12.56 -1.62
N ILE A 38 30.17 11.75 -0.58
CA ILE A 38 29.80 10.33 -0.61
C ILE A 38 28.28 10.17 -0.70
N THR A 39 27.51 10.93 0.05
CA THR A 39 26.05 10.90 -0.02
C THR A 39 25.57 11.33 -1.40
N ASP A 40 26.10 12.41 -1.97
CA ASP A 40 25.73 12.90 -3.31
C ASP A 40 26.14 11.90 -4.43
N PHE A 41 27.30 11.23 -4.27
CA PHE A 41 27.71 10.14 -5.18
C PHE A 41 26.77 8.95 -5.11
N PHE A 42 26.39 8.51 -3.90
CA PHE A 42 25.45 7.41 -3.73
C PHE A 42 24.05 7.80 -4.16
N GLU A 43 23.58 9.01 -3.91
CA GLU A 43 22.30 9.50 -4.41
C GLU A 43 22.27 9.54 -5.94
N ARG A 44 23.34 10.00 -6.59
CA ARG A 44 23.50 9.97 -8.07
C ARG A 44 23.62 8.56 -8.62
N PHE A 45 24.37 7.69 -7.96
CA PHE A 45 24.49 6.28 -8.33
C PHE A 45 23.14 5.55 -8.19
N PHE A 46 22.45 5.74 -7.09
CA PHE A 46 21.13 5.15 -6.86
C PHE A 46 20.05 5.80 -7.73
N SER A 47 20.12 7.08 -8.10
CA SER A 47 19.19 7.72 -9.03
C SER A 47 19.18 7.06 -10.42
N VAL A 48 20.29 6.48 -10.83
CA VAL A 48 20.35 5.66 -12.06
C VAL A 48 19.53 4.37 -11.91
N PHE A 49 19.42 3.82 -10.70
CA PHE A 49 18.63 2.61 -10.41
C PHE A 49 17.23 2.90 -9.88
N THR A 50 16.99 4.07 -9.33
CA THR A 50 15.68 4.47 -8.81
C THR A 50 14.82 5.13 -9.87
N GLY A 51 15.41 5.62 -10.95
CA GLY A 51 14.69 6.15 -12.14
C GLY A 51 13.72 7.31 -11.87
N SER A 52 13.52 7.71 -10.63
CA SER A 52 12.62 8.79 -10.23
C SER A 52 13.45 10.00 -9.83
N LYS A 53 13.51 10.97 -10.73
CA LYS A 53 13.74 12.38 -10.38
C LYS A 53 12.36 13.04 -10.31
N ASN A 54 11.48 12.58 -9.41
CA ASN A 54 10.35 13.42 -9.08
C ASN A 54 10.91 14.71 -8.45
N GLU A 55 10.39 15.82 -8.88
CA GLU A 55 10.66 17.08 -8.19
C GLU A 55 10.15 16.98 -6.77
N LYS A 56 10.80 17.69 -5.85
CA LYS A 56 10.27 17.79 -4.48
C LYS A 56 9.08 18.74 -4.49
N SER A 57 8.01 18.36 -3.81
CA SER A 57 6.86 19.24 -3.59
C SER A 57 7.25 20.36 -2.63
N ASP A 58 6.67 21.52 -2.83
CA ASP A 58 6.76 22.71 -1.97
C ASP A 58 5.56 22.83 -1.00
N ILE A 59 4.70 21.82 -0.94
CA ILE A 59 3.56 21.77 0.00
C ILE A 59 4.07 21.75 1.43
N ASP A 60 3.65 22.73 2.23
CA ASP A 60 3.87 22.75 3.66
C ASP A 60 2.90 21.80 4.37
N PHE A 61 3.41 21.05 5.34
CA PHE A 61 2.62 20.08 6.10
C PHE A 61 3.15 19.86 7.51
N THR A 62 2.29 19.37 8.38
CA THR A 62 2.65 18.84 9.70
C THR A 62 2.40 17.34 9.75
N VAL A 63 3.13 16.62 10.60
CA VAL A 63 3.01 15.17 10.75
C VAL A 63 2.82 14.80 12.21
N GLU A 64 1.81 13.98 12.49
CA GLU A 64 1.66 13.21 13.71
C GLU A 64 1.91 11.74 13.36
N GLU A 65 2.90 11.10 14.00
CA GLU A 65 3.26 9.72 13.67
C GLU A 65 3.46 8.85 14.89
N GLY A 66 3.31 7.52 14.71
CA GLY A 66 3.51 6.58 15.81
C GLY A 66 3.16 5.14 15.42
N GLN A 67 2.86 4.35 16.42
CA GLN A 67 2.49 2.94 16.29
C GLN A 67 1.10 2.70 16.83
N LEU A 68 0.32 1.82 16.18
CA LEU A 68 -1.02 1.47 16.64
C LEU A 68 -0.96 0.69 17.96
N PHE A 69 0.11 -0.06 18.19
CA PHE A 69 0.33 -0.85 19.41
C PHE A 69 1.83 -1.07 19.63
N GLN A 70 2.21 -1.45 20.84
CA GLN A 70 3.60 -1.72 21.19
C GLN A 70 4.11 -3.00 20.48
N LYS A 71 5.26 -2.89 19.83
CA LYS A 71 5.95 -3.98 19.15
C LYS A 71 6.12 -5.20 20.06
N LYS A 72 5.80 -6.39 19.55
CA LYS A 72 5.90 -7.68 20.25
C LYS A 72 5.05 -7.84 21.53
N LYS A 73 4.19 -6.88 21.86
CA LYS A 73 3.34 -6.98 23.04
C LYS A 73 2.16 -7.93 22.83
N HIS A 74 1.56 -7.92 21.64
CA HIS A 74 0.36 -8.69 21.32
C HIS A 74 0.62 -9.81 20.31
N PHE A 75 1.52 -9.58 19.34
CA PHE A 75 1.80 -10.48 18.24
C PHE A 75 3.29 -10.61 17.99
N ARG A 76 3.69 -11.73 17.38
CA ARG A 76 5.04 -11.93 16.85
C ARG A 76 5.19 -11.27 15.47
N SER A 77 4.09 -11.27 14.69
CA SER A 77 4.03 -10.68 13.36
C SER A 77 2.68 -9.97 13.14
N SER A 78 2.70 -8.86 12.41
CA SER A 78 1.51 -8.12 11.95
C SER A 78 1.78 -7.49 10.59
N HIS A 79 0.74 -7.47 9.70
CA HIS A 79 0.93 -7.00 8.33
C HIS A 79 -0.38 -6.53 7.69
N ALA A 80 -0.25 -5.83 6.53
CA ALA A 80 -1.35 -5.46 5.63
C ALA A 80 -2.46 -4.66 6.31
N SER A 81 -2.12 -3.47 6.80
CA SER A 81 -3.11 -2.59 7.40
C SER A 81 -4.04 -1.95 6.37
N THR A 82 -5.25 -1.69 6.82
CA THR A 82 -6.26 -0.84 6.18
C THR A 82 -6.76 0.17 7.21
N VAL A 83 -7.25 1.31 6.75
CA VAL A 83 -7.80 2.36 7.62
C VAL A 83 -9.09 2.92 7.03
N VAL A 84 -10.05 3.25 7.90
CA VAL A 84 -11.30 3.91 7.53
C VAL A 84 -11.67 4.93 8.58
N LYS A 85 -12.29 6.05 8.16
CA LYS A 85 -12.97 6.97 9.07
C LYS A 85 -14.41 6.52 9.26
N MET A 86 -14.81 6.33 10.50
CA MET A 86 -16.18 5.95 10.89
C MET A 86 -17.09 7.20 10.93
N SER A 87 -18.37 6.99 10.87
CA SER A 87 -19.37 8.08 10.86
C SER A 87 -19.41 8.89 12.17
N ASP A 88 -18.85 8.35 13.26
CA ASP A 88 -18.70 9.08 14.53
C ASP A 88 -17.38 9.89 14.62
N GLY A 89 -16.62 9.97 13.52
CA GLY A 89 -15.39 10.74 13.40
C GLY A 89 -14.11 10.00 13.84
N ARG A 90 -14.23 8.84 14.51
CA ARG A 90 -13.07 8.02 14.89
C ARG A 90 -12.50 7.27 13.70
N LEU A 91 -11.22 6.88 13.78
CA LEU A 91 -10.61 6.00 12.78
C LEU A 91 -10.65 4.55 13.28
N MET A 92 -10.83 3.62 12.36
CA MET A 92 -10.60 2.19 12.59
C MET A 92 -9.52 1.71 11.64
N SER A 93 -8.51 1.03 12.17
CA SER A 93 -7.50 0.33 11.36
C SER A 93 -7.57 -1.16 11.65
N ALA A 94 -7.59 -1.98 10.60
CA ALA A 94 -7.51 -3.42 10.71
C ALA A 94 -6.25 -3.95 10.01
N TYR A 95 -5.76 -5.10 10.47
CA TYR A 95 -4.55 -5.77 9.99
C TYR A 95 -4.62 -7.26 10.31
N PHE A 96 -3.86 -8.09 9.61
CA PHE A 96 -3.71 -9.46 10.06
C PHE A 96 -2.51 -9.61 11.00
N ALA A 97 -2.63 -10.47 12.00
CA ALA A 97 -1.55 -10.71 12.96
C ALA A 97 -1.64 -12.09 13.61
N GLY A 98 -0.47 -12.62 13.99
CA GLY A 98 -0.27 -13.91 14.60
C GLY A 98 1.20 -14.21 14.84
N ASP A 99 1.62 -15.46 14.74
CA ASP A 99 3.02 -15.86 14.90
C ASP A 99 3.87 -15.42 13.71
N GLU A 100 3.47 -15.77 12.50
CA GLU A 100 4.08 -15.36 11.24
C GLU A 100 3.03 -15.37 10.12
N GLU A 101 3.30 -14.71 9.01
CA GLU A 101 2.41 -14.66 7.85
C GLU A 101 2.13 -16.09 7.33
N GLY A 102 0.85 -16.45 7.21
CA GLY A 102 0.41 -17.77 6.75
C GLY A 102 0.32 -18.83 7.85
N ALA A 103 0.68 -18.53 9.10
CA ALA A 103 0.46 -19.46 10.20
C ALA A 103 -1.04 -19.62 10.51
N ASP A 104 -1.43 -20.81 10.94
CA ASP A 104 -2.83 -21.17 11.23
C ASP A 104 -3.50 -20.28 12.31
N ASN A 105 -2.72 -19.61 13.15
CA ASN A 105 -3.21 -18.69 14.18
C ASN A 105 -3.29 -17.24 13.72
N VAL A 106 -3.00 -16.92 12.45
CA VAL A 106 -3.17 -15.57 11.92
C VAL A 106 -4.65 -15.24 11.82
N ARG A 107 -5.04 -14.11 12.41
CA ARG A 107 -6.42 -13.59 12.41
C ARG A 107 -6.43 -12.12 12.06
N ILE A 108 -7.63 -11.58 11.78
CA ILE A 108 -7.82 -10.16 11.63
C ILE A 108 -8.00 -9.53 13.01
N TRP A 109 -7.24 -8.46 13.23
CA TRP A 109 -7.28 -7.60 14.41
C TRP A 109 -7.56 -6.18 13.99
N PHE A 110 -8.09 -5.39 14.89
CA PHE A 110 -8.33 -3.97 14.66
C PHE A 110 -8.03 -3.14 15.91
N SER A 111 -7.77 -1.86 15.67
CA SER A 111 -7.67 -0.83 16.70
C SER A 111 -8.47 0.40 16.26
N VAL A 112 -8.99 1.14 17.24
CA VAL A 112 -9.78 2.35 16.99
C VAL A 112 -9.03 3.55 17.57
N TYR A 113 -8.83 4.60 16.76
CA TYR A 113 -8.26 5.87 17.19
C TYR A 113 -9.37 6.84 17.59
N GLY A 114 -9.25 7.36 18.80
CA GLY A 114 -10.15 8.38 19.34
C GLY A 114 -9.52 9.04 20.54
N ASN A 115 -9.86 10.31 20.78
CA ASN A 115 -9.30 11.11 21.88
C ASN A 115 -7.75 11.18 21.88
N GLY A 116 -7.13 11.13 20.69
CA GLY A 116 -5.68 11.26 20.56
C GLY A 116 -4.89 9.95 20.73
N GLU A 117 -5.56 8.80 20.87
CA GLU A 117 -4.86 7.52 21.07
C GLU A 117 -5.54 6.33 20.36
N TRP A 118 -4.75 5.30 20.07
CA TRP A 118 -5.23 4.03 19.57
C TRP A 118 -5.63 3.09 20.70
N SER A 119 -6.77 2.43 20.55
CA SER A 119 -7.19 1.38 21.48
C SER A 119 -6.25 0.18 21.44
N THR A 120 -6.24 -0.60 22.52
CA THR A 120 -5.64 -1.94 22.50
C THR A 120 -6.23 -2.78 21.36
N PRO A 121 -5.40 -3.57 20.63
CA PRO A 121 -5.88 -4.46 19.58
C PRO A 121 -6.98 -5.41 20.04
N SER A 122 -8.04 -5.52 19.26
CA SER A 122 -9.14 -6.47 19.46
C SER A 122 -9.25 -7.38 18.25
N GLN A 123 -9.49 -8.68 18.49
CA GLN A 123 -9.64 -9.65 17.41
C GLN A 123 -11.05 -9.59 16.82
N VAL A 124 -11.15 -9.60 15.49
CA VAL A 124 -12.42 -9.80 14.80
C VAL A 124 -12.85 -11.27 14.99
N PRO A 125 -14.09 -11.54 15.43
CA PRO A 125 -14.56 -12.91 15.63
C PRO A 125 -14.46 -13.74 14.36
N SER A 126 -13.94 -14.96 14.47
CA SER A 126 -13.86 -15.93 13.38
C SER A 126 -14.03 -17.36 13.92
N VAL A 127 -14.62 -18.20 13.09
CA VAL A 127 -14.76 -19.64 13.32
C VAL A 127 -13.77 -20.45 12.48
N ASP A 128 -13.02 -19.81 11.59
CA ASP A 128 -12.08 -20.49 10.69
C ASP A 128 -10.80 -20.88 11.44
N SER A 129 -10.27 -22.06 11.15
CA SER A 129 -9.02 -22.60 11.71
C SER A 129 -7.82 -22.44 10.76
N VAL A 130 -7.97 -21.63 9.70
CA VAL A 130 -6.97 -21.36 8.68
C VAL A 130 -6.57 -19.89 8.68
N PRO A 131 -5.42 -19.51 8.08
CA PRO A 131 -4.94 -18.13 8.06
C PRO A 131 -5.94 -17.14 7.46
N HIS A 132 -5.99 -15.95 8.05
CA HIS A 132 -6.68 -14.78 7.51
C HIS A 132 -5.67 -13.78 6.96
N TRP A 133 -6.06 -13.09 5.86
CA TRP A 133 -5.18 -12.20 5.12
C TRP A 133 -5.88 -10.91 4.72
N ASN A 134 -5.09 -9.88 4.43
CA ASN A 134 -5.45 -8.65 3.73
C ASN A 134 -6.84 -8.10 4.08
N PRO A 135 -7.04 -7.57 5.28
CA PRO A 135 -8.28 -6.89 5.63
C PRO A 135 -8.45 -5.64 4.80
N VAL A 136 -9.69 -5.34 4.40
CA VAL A 136 -10.08 -4.08 3.76
C VAL A 136 -11.35 -3.55 4.40
N LEU A 137 -11.27 -2.35 4.95
CA LEU A 137 -12.39 -1.65 5.57
C LEU A 137 -13.07 -0.70 4.59
N ILE A 138 -14.39 -0.59 4.67
CA ILE A 138 -15.19 0.43 3.98
C ILE A 138 -16.31 0.91 4.91
N ASN A 139 -16.55 2.23 4.94
CA ASN A 139 -17.66 2.85 5.66
C ASN A 139 -18.84 3.06 4.70
N PHE A 140 -19.97 2.42 4.99
CA PHE A 140 -21.26 2.60 4.28
C PHE A 140 -22.17 3.65 4.95
N GLY A 141 -21.62 4.47 5.84
CA GLY A 141 -22.37 5.47 6.58
C GLY A 141 -23.03 4.93 7.85
N THR A 142 -23.89 3.93 7.73
CA THR A 142 -24.59 3.31 8.86
C THR A 142 -23.85 2.15 9.50
N PHE A 143 -22.87 1.60 8.82
CA PHE A 143 -22.03 0.49 9.29
C PHE A 143 -20.67 0.52 8.61
N VAL A 144 -19.69 -0.12 9.23
CA VAL A 144 -18.38 -0.42 8.63
C VAL A 144 -18.34 -1.89 8.27
N ARG A 145 -18.00 -2.20 7.02
CA ARG A 145 -17.75 -3.55 6.54
C ARG A 145 -16.27 -3.82 6.48
N LEU A 146 -15.90 -5.00 6.96
CA LEU A 146 -14.56 -5.55 6.85
C LEU A 146 -14.59 -6.74 5.89
N TYR A 147 -13.85 -6.64 4.79
CA TYR A 147 -13.52 -7.75 3.91
C TYR A 147 -12.16 -8.33 4.31
N TYR A 148 -11.99 -9.64 4.17
CA TYR A 148 -10.71 -10.31 4.39
C TYR A 148 -10.64 -11.62 3.64
N LYS A 149 -9.43 -12.10 3.40
CA LYS A 149 -9.20 -13.39 2.74
C LYS A 149 -9.00 -14.48 3.76
N VAL A 150 -9.47 -15.70 3.45
CA VAL A 150 -9.40 -16.88 4.33
C VAL A 150 -8.90 -18.06 3.50
N GLY A 151 -7.81 -18.69 3.93
CA GLY A 151 -7.25 -19.86 3.24
C GLY A 151 -5.78 -20.06 3.55
N ARG A 152 -5.26 -21.27 3.34
CA ARG A 152 -3.85 -21.61 3.56
C ARG A 152 -2.95 -21.13 2.42
N GLU A 153 -3.49 -21.05 1.20
CA GLU A 153 -2.75 -20.74 0.00
C GLU A 153 -3.37 -19.52 -0.70
N ILE A 154 -2.56 -18.52 -0.99
CA ILE A 154 -2.96 -17.27 -1.64
C ILE A 154 -3.76 -17.51 -2.93
N PRO A 155 -3.38 -18.44 -3.84
CA PRO A 155 -4.14 -18.69 -5.06
C PRO A 155 -5.56 -19.20 -4.85
N TYR A 156 -5.87 -19.79 -3.68
CA TYR A 156 -7.13 -20.47 -3.42
C TYR A 156 -7.93 -19.92 -2.24
N TRP A 157 -7.48 -18.77 -1.66
CA TRP A 157 -8.24 -18.13 -0.60
C TRP A 157 -9.61 -17.66 -1.05
N VAL A 158 -10.56 -17.64 -0.13
CA VAL A 158 -11.90 -17.08 -0.36
C VAL A 158 -12.04 -15.74 0.35
N THR A 159 -12.88 -14.86 -0.18
CA THR A 159 -13.19 -13.59 0.47
C THR A 159 -14.39 -13.75 1.37
N LYS A 160 -14.21 -13.38 2.64
CA LYS A 160 -15.30 -13.21 3.60
C LYS A 160 -15.47 -11.74 3.97
N TYR A 161 -16.64 -11.39 4.48
CA TYR A 161 -16.92 -10.09 5.06
C TYR A 161 -17.73 -10.20 6.34
N THR A 162 -17.63 -9.19 7.18
CA THR A 162 -18.42 -9.00 8.40
C THR A 162 -18.66 -7.51 8.62
N ASP A 163 -19.75 -7.17 9.30
CA ASP A 163 -20.21 -5.79 9.50
C ASP A 163 -20.23 -5.44 10.98
N THR A 164 -19.87 -4.19 11.31
CA THR A 164 -20.06 -3.60 12.64
C THR A 164 -20.90 -2.34 12.54
N TYR A 165 -21.87 -2.20 13.44
CA TYR A 165 -22.78 -1.06 13.54
C TYR A 165 -22.48 -0.16 14.75
N ASP A 166 -21.52 -0.56 15.58
CA ASP A 166 -21.23 0.04 16.90
C ASP A 166 -19.74 0.38 17.08
N GLY A 167 -19.01 0.51 15.96
CA GLY A 167 -17.61 0.88 15.98
C GLY A 167 -16.68 -0.25 16.44
N GLY A 168 -17.04 -1.50 16.15
CA GLY A 168 -16.21 -2.67 16.42
C GLY A 168 -16.51 -3.37 17.76
N LYS A 169 -17.50 -2.92 18.53
CA LYS A 169 -17.89 -3.59 19.77
C LYS A 169 -18.51 -4.96 19.49
N THR A 170 -19.33 -5.03 18.45
CA THR A 170 -19.90 -6.28 17.93
C THR A 170 -19.71 -6.39 16.41
N TRP A 171 -19.67 -7.62 15.92
CA TRP A 171 -19.52 -7.96 14.51
C TRP A 171 -20.58 -8.99 14.10
N SER A 172 -21.11 -8.85 12.90
CA SER A 172 -22.02 -9.86 12.33
C SER A 172 -21.31 -11.19 12.10
N ALA A 173 -22.07 -12.27 11.95
CA ALA A 173 -21.49 -13.54 11.50
C ALA A 173 -20.82 -13.35 10.12
N PRO A 174 -19.59 -13.85 9.92
CA PRO A 174 -18.91 -13.76 8.64
C PRO A 174 -19.68 -14.47 7.52
N LYS A 175 -19.67 -13.85 6.32
CA LYS A 175 -20.28 -14.42 5.10
C LYS A 175 -19.25 -14.43 3.99
N GLU A 176 -19.37 -15.36 3.05
CA GLU A 176 -18.60 -15.32 1.80
C GLU A 176 -19.09 -14.17 0.92
N LEU A 177 -18.15 -13.51 0.23
CA LEU A 177 -18.50 -12.43 -0.69
C LEU A 177 -19.33 -12.94 -1.86
N VAL A 178 -18.92 -14.05 -2.42
CA VAL A 178 -19.63 -14.80 -3.47
C VAL A 178 -19.64 -16.24 -3.02
N GLU A 179 -20.82 -16.75 -2.70
CA GLU A 179 -20.98 -18.09 -2.14
C GLU A 179 -20.43 -19.17 -3.10
N GLY A 180 -19.55 -20.02 -2.58
CA GLY A 180 -18.93 -21.12 -3.30
C GLY A 180 -17.87 -20.70 -4.34
N ASP A 181 -17.45 -19.42 -4.40
CA ASP A 181 -16.40 -19.00 -5.33
C ASP A 181 -15.02 -19.49 -4.86
N THR A 182 -14.34 -20.21 -5.73
CA THR A 182 -12.99 -20.75 -5.54
C THR A 182 -11.95 -20.14 -6.47
N SER A 183 -12.29 -19.03 -7.15
CA SER A 183 -11.39 -18.36 -8.10
C SER A 183 -10.19 -17.67 -7.46
N GLY A 184 -10.17 -17.57 -6.13
CA GLY A 184 -9.04 -17.06 -5.35
C GLY A 184 -8.86 -15.54 -5.39
N GLY A 185 -9.81 -14.77 -5.92
CA GLY A 185 -9.55 -13.36 -6.15
C GLY A 185 -10.70 -12.37 -6.01
N ARG A 186 -11.93 -12.80 -5.75
CA ARG A 186 -13.10 -11.91 -5.72
C ARG A 186 -13.02 -10.86 -4.61
N GLY A 187 -13.58 -9.68 -4.89
CA GLY A 187 -13.65 -8.54 -3.97
C GLY A 187 -12.31 -7.87 -3.68
N PRO A 188 -12.29 -6.90 -2.76
CA PRO A 188 -11.07 -6.14 -2.49
C PRO A 188 -9.96 -7.06 -1.95
N VAL A 189 -8.74 -6.88 -2.50
CA VAL A 189 -7.63 -7.78 -2.18
C VAL A 189 -6.59 -7.14 -1.25
N LYS A 190 -6.47 -5.82 -1.24
CA LYS A 190 -5.53 -5.09 -0.38
C LYS A 190 -5.95 -3.64 -0.15
N ASN A 191 -6.31 -2.93 -1.21
CA ASN A 191 -6.66 -1.53 -1.14
C ASN A 191 -8.17 -1.34 -0.93
N LYS A 192 -8.52 -0.18 -0.37
CA LYS A 192 -9.92 0.19 -0.12
C LYS A 192 -10.76 0.17 -1.41
N SER A 193 -12.01 -0.24 -1.28
CA SER A 193 -13.03 -0.01 -2.31
C SER A 193 -13.42 1.46 -2.34
N VAL A 194 -13.90 1.93 -3.48
CA VAL A 194 -14.40 3.29 -3.66
C VAL A 194 -15.91 3.23 -3.91
N ILE A 195 -16.65 4.11 -3.25
CA ILE A 195 -18.07 4.36 -3.55
C ILE A 195 -18.09 5.53 -4.53
N LEU A 196 -18.53 5.27 -5.75
CA LEU A 196 -18.59 6.29 -6.80
C LEU A 196 -19.75 7.26 -6.58
N SER A 197 -19.76 8.35 -7.32
CA SER A 197 -20.78 9.41 -7.23
C SER A 197 -22.22 8.93 -7.50
N ASP A 198 -22.40 7.82 -8.25
CA ASP A 198 -23.69 7.16 -8.48
C ASP A 198 -24.07 6.11 -7.42
N GLY A 199 -23.22 5.91 -6.41
CA GLY A 199 -23.39 4.89 -5.37
C GLY A 199 -22.83 3.50 -5.71
N THR A 200 -22.29 3.30 -6.92
CA THR A 200 -21.63 2.05 -7.28
C THR A 200 -20.36 1.85 -6.43
N VAL A 201 -20.23 0.67 -5.83
CA VAL A 201 -19.01 0.29 -5.11
C VAL A 201 -18.08 -0.44 -6.08
N VAL A 202 -16.86 0.08 -6.24
CA VAL A 202 -15.81 -0.55 -7.06
C VAL A 202 -14.74 -1.11 -6.13
N ALA A 203 -14.54 -2.42 -6.18
CA ALA A 203 -13.53 -3.13 -5.41
C ALA A 203 -12.39 -3.61 -6.30
N GLY A 204 -11.16 -3.24 -5.97
CA GLY A 204 -9.98 -3.68 -6.68
C GLY A 204 -9.62 -5.12 -6.33
N ALA A 205 -9.74 -6.01 -7.30
CA ALA A 205 -9.56 -7.44 -7.18
C ALA A 205 -8.37 -7.94 -7.98
N SER A 206 -7.82 -9.07 -7.60
CA SER A 206 -6.78 -9.76 -8.37
C SER A 206 -6.69 -11.23 -7.99
N THR A 207 -6.21 -12.05 -8.93
CA THR A 207 -5.92 -13.46 -8.70
C THR A 207 -4.44 -13.75 -8.89
N GLU A 208 -3.93 -14.68 -8.10
CA GLU A 208 -2.58 -15.24 -8.19
C GLU A 208 -2.62 -16.74 -8.57
N GLN A 209 -3.75 -17.19 -9.15
CA GLN A 209 -3.84 -18.50 -9.80
C GLN A 209 -3.15 -18.44 -11.17
N GLY A 210 -1.88 -18.87 -11.24
CA GLY A 210 -1.03 -18.70 -12.40
C GLY A 210 -0.45 -17.28 -12.50
N PRO A 211 -0.43 -16.63 -13.68
CA PRO A 211 0.02 -15.25 -13.82
C PRO A 211 -0.85 -14.29 -13.00
N TRP A 212 -0.22 -13.26 -12.45
CA TRP A 212 -0.93 -12.19 -11.75
C TRP A 212 -1.89 -11.47 -12.69
N ARG A 213 -3.17 -11.41 -12.34
CA ARG A 213 -4.19 -10.73 -13.13
C ARG A 213 -5.13 -9.91 -12.26
N ALA A 214 -5.25 -8.62 -12.56
CA ALA A 214 -6.16 -7.71 -11.91
C ALA A 214 -7.51 -7.62 -12.64
N PHE A 215 -8.56 -7.35 -11.89
CA PHE A 215 -9.91 -7.07 -12.36
C PHE A 215 -10.64 -6.25 -11.29
N PHE A 216 -11.90 -5.93 -11.52
CA PHE A 216 -12.72 -5.24 -10.52
C PHE A 216 -13.99 -6.03 -10.24
N ASP A 217 -14.46 -5.93 -9.01
CA ASP A 217 -15.80 -6.34 -8.60
C ASP A 217 -16.65 -5.11 -8.34
N LEU A 218 -17.82 -5.05 -8.95
CA LEU A 218 -18.77 -3.94 -8.90
C LEU A 218 -20.00 -4.34 -8.12
N SER A 219 -20.50 -3.45 -7.26
CA SER A 219 -21.79 -3.61 -6.59
C SER A 219 -22.61 -2.34 -6.73
N THR A 220 -23.84 -2.47 -7.21
CA THR A 220 -24.81 -1.36 -7.34
C THR A 220 -25.90 -1.39 -6.26
N ASP A 221 -25.78 -2.30 -5.30
CA ASP A 221 -26.79 -2.56 -4.25
C ASP A 221 -26.21 -2.44 -2.82
N GLY A 222 -25.15 -1.64 -2.65
CA GLY A 222 -24.51 -1.40 -1.36
C GLY A 222 -23.69 -2.60 -0.86
N GLY A 223 -23.04 -3.33 -1.78
CA GLY A 223 -22.15 -4.43 -1.43
C GLY A 223 -22.85 -5.74 -1.10
N LYS A 224 -24.09 -5.93 -1.55
CA LYS A 224 -24.85 -7.18 -1.33
C LYS A 224 -24.54 -8.21 -2.42
N THR A 225 -24.52 -7.78 -3.67
CA THR A 225 -24.15 -8.61 -4.82
C THR A 225 -23.01 -7.97 -5.61
N TRP A 226 -22.23 -8.80 -6.30
CA TRP A 226 -21.00 -8.39 -6.97
C TRP A 226 -20.88 -8.94 -8.38
N GLN A 227 -20.58 -8.06 -9.32
CA GLN A 227 -20.34 -8.39 -10.71
C GLN A 227 -18.84 -8.20 -11.03
N LYS A 228 -18.21 -9.27 -11.52
CA LYS A 228 -16.82 -9.26 -11.95
C LYS A 228 -16.68 -8.65 -13.34
N THR A 229 -15.65 -7.78 -13.52
CA THR A 229 -15.24 -7.29 -14.85
C THR A 229 -14.32 -8.29 -15.55
N ASP A 230 -13.99 -8.01 -16.81
CA ASP A 230 -12.89 -8.68 -17.49
C ASP A 230 -11.55 -8.38 -16.80
N PHE A 231 -10.55 -9.22 -17.07
CA PHE A 231 -9.19 -8.97 -16.61
C PHE A 231 -8.58 -7.79 -17.35
N ILE A 232 -7.86 -6.95 -16.60
CA ILE A 232 -7.09 -5.86 -17.18
C ILE A 232 -5.84 -6.42 -17.84
N THR A 233 -5.58 -6.01 -19.07
CA THR A 233 -4.39 -6.39 -19.82
C THR A 233 -3.35 -5.28 -19.80
N ALA A 234 -2.08 -5.65 -19.91
CA ALA A 234 -0.97 -4.70 -20.05
C ALA A 234 0.19 -5.35 -20.80
N LYS A 235 0.91 -4.55 -21.58
CA LYS A 235 2.17 -4.96 -22.24
C LYS A 235 3.35 -4.18 -21.67
N GLY A 236 4.43 -4.89 -21.43
CA GLY A 236 5.73 -4.29 -21.09
C GLY A 236 6.42 -3.74 -22.34
N VAL A 237 7.52 -3.02 -22.11
CA VAL A 237 8.35 -2.46 -23.20
C VAL A 237 8.96 -3.55 -24.11
N ASP A 238 9.03 -4.78 -23.64
CA ASP A 238 9.49 -5.95 -24.39
C ASP A 238 8.33 -6.70 -25.11
N GLY A 239 7.11 -6.16 -25.06
CA GLY A 239 5.90 -6.74 -25.67
C GLY A 239 5.29 -7.91 -24.90
N LYS A 240 5.87 -8.33 -23.75
CA LYS A 240 5.33 -9.39 -22.90
C LYS A 240 4.19 -8.88 -22.03
N ASP A 241 3.34 -9.80 -21.61
CA ASP A 241 2.30 -9.50 -20.62
C ASP A 241 2.91 -9.07 -19.28
N VAL A 242 2.30 -8.07 -18.65
CA VAL A 242 2.65 -7.58 -17.33
C VAL A 242 1.69 -8.17 -16.31
N GLY A 243 2.25 -8.83 -15.30
CA GLY A 243 1.49 -9.31 -14.15
C GLY A 243 1.10 -8.14 -13.23
N MET A 244 -0.19 -8.02 -12.93
CA MET A 244 -0.76 -6.92 -12.14
C MET A 244 -1.66 -7.43 -11.02
N ILE A 245 -1.49 -6.86 -9.81
CA ILE A 245 -2.34 -7.17 -8.65
C ILE A 245 -2.63 -5.92 -7.81
N GLN A 246 -3.58 -6.07 -6.88
CA GLN A 246 -3.84 -5.13 -5.80
C GLN A 246 -4.12 -3.69 -6.29
N PRO A 247 -5.11 -3.48 -7.17
CA PRO A 247 -5.42 -2.14 -7.66
C PRO A 247 -5.78 -1.17 -6.53
N THR A 248 -5.33 0.09 -6.64
CA THR A 248 -5.84 1.22 -5.88
C THR A 248 -6.63 2.12 -6.83
N ILE A 249 -7.77 2.67 -6.37
CA ILE A 249 -8.79 3.24 -7.23
C ILE A 249 -9.12 4.66 -6.75
N TRP A 250 -9.40 5.56 -7.70
CA TRP A 250 -10.03 6.85 -7.43
C TRP A 250 -11.01 7.24 -8.54
N GLN A 251 -11.94 8.13 -8.24
CA GLN A 251 -12.78 8.81 -9.20
C GLN A 251 -12.35 10.25 -9.29
N ASP A 252 -12.22 10.81 -10.48
CA ASP A 252 -11.90 12.21 -10.68
C ASP A 252 -13.16 13.10 -10.69
N ALA A 253 -12.96 14.41 -10.79
CA ALA A 253 -14.05 15.39 -10.79
C ALA A 253 -14.96 15.28 -12.01
N ASP A 254 -14.49 14.73 -13.12
CA ASP A 254 -15.26 14.50 -14.34
C ASP A 254 -16.06 13.20 -14.30
N GLY A 255 -15.90 12.41 -13.21
CA GLY A 255 -16.60 11.15 -12.98
C GLY A 255 -15.90 9.93 -13.58
N ALA A 256 -14.77 10.09 -14.25
CA ALA A 256 -13.97 8.97 -14.72
C ALA A 256 -13.34 8.21 -13.54
N VAL A 257 -13.22 6.90 -13.69
CA VAL A 257 -12.64 6.02 -12.67
C VAL A 257 -11.27 5.55 -13.12
N HIS A 258 -10.31 5.64 -12.24
CA HIS A 258 -8.92 5.32 -12.53
C HIS A 258 -8.40 4.29 -11.54
N ALA A 259 -7.42 3.49 -11.95
CA ALA A 259 -6.74 2.58 -11.06
C ALA A 259 -5.23 2.52 -11.34
N MET A 260 -4.44 2.36 -10.29
CA MET A 260 -3.02 2.03 -10.38
C MET A 260 -2.77 0.65 -9.78
N PHE A 261 -1.79 -0.05 -10.38
CA PHE A 261 -1.50 -1.45 -10.09
C PHE A 261 -0.06 -1.63 -9.63
N ARG A 262 0.12 -2.46 -8.60
CA ARG A 262 1.38 -3.13 -8.33
C ARG A 262 1.65 -4.14 -9.43
N THR A 263 2.88 -4.18 -9.97
CA THR A 263 3.24 -5.07 -11.06
C THR A 263 4.48 -5.92 -10.75
N ASP A 264 4.74 -6.91 -11.57
CA ASP A 264 5.95 -7.74 -11.56
C ASP A 264 7.10 -7.18 -12.41
N CYS A 265 6.88 -6.03 -13.11
CA CYS A 265 7.84 -5.46 -14.05
C CYS A 265 8.64 -4.25 -13.51
N GLY A 266 8.57 -3.97 -12.19
CA GLY A 266 9.35 -2.91 -11.54
C GLY A 266 8.80 -1.50 -11.68
N ARG A 267 7.54 -1.34 -12.14
CA ARG A 267 6.85 -0.06 -12.31
C ARG A 267 5.40 -0.13 -11.89
N ILE A 268 4.81 1.04 -11.60
CA ILE A 268 3.37 1.19 -11.40
C ILE A 268 2.72 1.33 -12.77
N TYR A 269 1.63 0.60 -13.00
CA TYR A 269 0.79 0.73 -14.19
C TYR A 269 -0.55 1.36 -13.83
N ARG A 270 -1.21 1.97 -14.82
CA ARG A 270 -2.50 2.64 -14.69
C ARG A 270 -3.46 2.17 -15.77
N SER A 271 -4.74 2.08 -15.44
CA SER A 271 -5.85 1.89 -16.37
C SER A 271 -6.99 2.85 -16.02
N ASP A 272 -7.79 3.20 -17.02
CA ASP A 272 -8.84 4.20 -16.93
C ASP A 272 -10.17 3.64 -17.43
N SER A 273 -11.28 4.08 -16.80
CA SER A 273 -12.66 3.74 -17.14
C SER A 273 -13.50 5.00 -17.24
N THR A 274 -14.32 5.09 -18.30
CA THR A 274 -15.27 6.20 -18.52
C THR A 274 -16.74 5.77 -18.34
N ASP A 275 -16.96 4.53 -17.88
CA ASP A 275 -18.29 3.93 -17.71
C ASP A 275 -18.53 3.41 -16.28
N LEU A 276 -18.00 4.16 -15.28
CA LEU A 276 -18.14 3.84 -13.85
C LEU A 276 -17.52 2.49 -13.47
N GLY A 277 -16.37 2.16 -14.06
CA GLY A 277 -15.60 0.96 -13.72
C GLY A 277 -16.08 -0.33 -14.38
N ARG A 278 -17.03 -0.27 -15.34
CA ARG A 278 -17.54 -1.46 -16.01
C ARG A 278 -16.58 -2.02 -17.04
N THR A 279 -15.96 -1.12 -17.82
CA THR A 279 -14.89 -1.47 -18.76
C THR A 279 -13.66 -0.60 -18.54
N TRP A 280 -12.49 -1.11 -18.88
CA TRP A 280 -11.21 -0.49 -18.57
C TRP A 280 -10.29 -0.51 -19.81
N SER A 281 -9.47 0.52 -19.94
CA SER A 281 -8.43 0.56 -20.96
C SER A 281 -7.38 -0.52 -20.72
N GLU A 282 -6.61 -0.89 -21.77
CA GLU A 282 -5.33 -1.56 -21.55
C GLU A 282 -4.46 -0.71 -20.62
N ALA A 283 -3.86 -1.34 -19.61
CA ALA A 283 -3.05 -0.61 -18.65
C ALA A 283 -1.69 -0.23 -19.24
N TYR A 284 -1.20 0.95 -18.83
CA TYR A 284 0.04 1.54 -19.30
C TYR A 284 0.94 1.97 -18.12
N SER A 285 2.24 2.06 -18.40
CA SER A 285 3.22 2.47 -17.38
C SER A 285 3.05 3.94 -17.01
N THR A 286 3.01 4.24 -15.71
CA THR A 286 3.04 5.62 -15.19
C THR A 286 4.45 6.23 -15.18
N GLY A 287 5.48 5.44 -15.47
CA GLY A 287 6.87 5.85 -15.29
C GLY A 287 7.39 5.70 -13.84
N LEU A 288 6.51 5.67 -12.84
CA LEU A 288 6.91 5.51 -11.44
C LEU A 288 7.54 4.13 -11.20
N MET A 289 8.68 4.13 -10.51
CA MET A 289 9.34 2.91 -10.07
C MET A 289 8.57 2.27 -8.91
N ASN A 290 8.52 0.95 -8.91
CA ASN A 290 8.01 0.15 -7.80
C ASN A 290 8.61 -1.25 -7.87
N ASN A 291 9.14 -1.71 -6.76
CA ASN A 291 9.81 -3.02 -6.64
C ASN A 291 8.83 -4.19 -6.44
N SER A 292 7.65 -4.12 -6.97
CA SER A 292 6.57 -5.08 -6.67
C SER A 292 6.14 -5.03 -5.19
N SER A 293 6.03 -3.81 -4.63
CA SER A 293 5.46 -3.54 -3.31
C SER A 293 4.05 -3.00 -3.42
N GLY A 294 3.24 -3.21 -2.38
CA GLY A 294 1.91 -2.63 -2.29
C GLY A 294 1.95 -1.10 -2.32
N ILE A 295 0.97 -0.52 -2.99
CA ILE A 295 0.74 0.92 -3.10
C ILE A 295 -0.67 1.25 -2.63
N ASP A 296 -0.95 2.50 -2.27
CA ASP A 296 -2.31 3.01 -2.12
C ASP A 296 -2.38 4.49 -2.42
N CYS A 297 -3.50 4.96 -2.97
CA CYS A 297 -3.72 6.37 -3.31
C CYS A 297 -5.06 6.88 -2.81
N VAL A 298 -5.20 8.21 -2.73
CA VAL A 298 -6.46 8.88 -2.45
C VAL A 298 -6.53 10.21 -3.22
N MET A 299 -7.67 10.49 -3.83
CA MET A 299 -8.00 11.80 -4.39
C MET A 299 -8.64 12.65 -3.28
N THR A 300 -8.18 13.89 -3.12
CA THR A 300 -8.74 14.88 -2.19
C THR A 300 -9.67 15.85 -2.92
N ASP A 301 -10.54 16.52 -2.17
CA ASP A 301 -11.56 17.42 -2.73
C ASP A 301 -10.95 18.63 -3.47
N ASP A 302 -9.71 18.97 -3.18
CA ASP A 302 -8.94 20.02 -3.87
C ASP A 302 -8.30 19.53 -5.21
N GLY A 303 -8.60 18.31 -5.62
CA GLY A 303 -8.15 17.71 -6.88
C GLY A 303 -6.74 17.13 -6.86
N ARG A 304 -6.09 17.07 -5.71
CA ARG A 304 -4.78 16.42 -5.56
C ARG A 304 -4.92 14.92 -5.38
N LEU A 305 -4.13 14.16 -6.13
CA LEU A 305 -4.02 12.72 -5.98
C LEU A 305 -2.76 12.38 -5.19
N TRP A 306 -2.94 11.76 -4.03
CA TRP A 306 -1.86 11.37 -3.13
C TRP A 306 -1.56 9.88 -3.27
N LEU A 307 -0.28 9.51 -3.32
CA LEU A 307 0.18 8.14 -3.49
C LEU A 307 1.24 7.78 -2.44
N VAL A 308 1.04 6.66 -1.75
CA VAL A 308 2.06 6.07 -0.88
C VAL A 308 2.65 4.86 -1.58
N HIS A 309 3.97 4.87 -1.81
CA HIS A 309 4.65 3.82 -2.56
C HIS A 309 6.13 3.68 -2.18
N THR A 310 6.76 2.60 -2.68
CA THR A 310 8.20 2.36 -2.61
C THR A 310 8.82 2.77 -3.94
N PRO A 311 9.65 3.84 -4.02
CA PRO A 311 10.07 4.46 -5.28
C PRO A 311 11.33 3.83 -5.88
N ILE A 312 11.56 2.55 -5.68
CA ILE A 312 12.76 1.84 -6.16
C ILE A 312 12.38 0.57 -6.92
N GLY A 313 13.20 0.20 -7.91
CA GLY A 313 13.02 -1.03 -8.70
C GLY A 313 13.75 -2.25 -8.13
N MET A 314 14.60 -2.09 -7.11
CA MET A 314 15.29 -3.20 -6.44
C MET A 314 14.34 -3.92 -5.48
N PRO A 315 14.52 -5.24 -5.24
CA PRO A 315 13.61 -6.03 -4.40
C PRO A 315 13.79 -5.74 -2.88
N LEU A 316 13.82 -4.47 -2.53
CA LEU A 316 13.95 -3.96 -1.16
C LEU A 316 12.70 -3.13 -0.83
N ARG A 317 12.22 -3.25 0.40
CA ARG A 317 11.06 -2.48 0.93
C ARG A 317 11.50 -1.55 2.05
N ASN A 318 12.67 -0.98 1.92
CA ASN A 318 13.37 -0.25 3.00
C ASN A 318 13.10 1.26 3.00
N ILE A 319 12.29 1.74 2.06
CA ILE A 319 11.84 3.14 1.99
C ILE A 319 10.38 3.20 1.57
N LEU A 320 9.62 4.07 2.19
CA LEU A 320 8.23 4.37 1.87
C LEU A 320 8.06 5.88 1.80
N ILE A 321 7.53 6.38 0.69
CA ILE A 321 7.34 7.81 0.47
C ILE A 321 5.87 8.16 0.21
N LEU A 322 5.54 9.42 0.43
CA LEU A 322 4.31 10.07 -0.01
C LEU A 322 4.65 10.98 -1.20
N SER A 323 3.94 10.78 -2.29
CA SER A 323 4.01 11.63 -3.48
C SER A 323 2.63 12.22 -3.79
N VAL A 324 2.60 13.35 -4.49
CA VAL A 324 1.39 14.07 -4.90
C VAL A 324 1.40 14.33 -6.40
N SER A 325 0.23 14.27 -7.00
CA SER A 325 -0.04 14.70 -8.38
C SER A 325 -1.15 15.73 -8.38
N GLU A 326 -0.94 16.83 -9.12
CA GLU A 326 -1.89 17.93 -9.31
C GLU A 326 -2.59 17.86 -10.68
N ASP A 327 -2.31 16.82 -11.47
CA ASP A 327 -2.78 16.63 -12.84
C ASP A 327 -3.40 15.24 -13.08
N ASN A 328 -4.09 14.74 -12.05
CA ASN A 328 -4.79 13.45 -12.07
C ASN A 328 -3.85 12.26 -12.37
N GLY A 329 -2.64 12.25 -11.76
CA GLY A 329 -1.70 11.14 -11.83
C GLY A 329 -0.84 11.07 -13.09
N LYS A 330 -0.75 12.16 -13.87
CA LYS A 330 0.12 12.24 -15.05
C LYS A 330 1.57 12.55 -14.67
N THR A 331 1.76 13.51 -13.76
CA THR A 331 3.05 13.85 -13.18
C THR A 331 3.02 13.81 -11.67
N TRP A 332 4.18 13.60 -11.03
CA TRP A 332 4.28 13.38 -9.59
C TRP A 332 5.42 14.21 -8.99
N LYS A 333 5.18 14.69 -7.77
CA LYS A 333 6.18 15.33 -6.91
C LYS A 333 6.31 14.56 -5.62
N ASP A 334 7.53 14.37 -5.10
CA ASP A 334 7.75 13.72 -3.82
C ASP A 334 7.53 14.73 -2.68
N VAL A 335 6.68 14.38 -1.72
CA VAL A 335 6.34 15.24 -0.58
C VAL A 335 7.27 14.94 0.59
N THR A 336 7.26 13.70 1.07
CA THR A 336 8.08 13.29 2.22
C THR A 336 8.36 11.80 2.26
N THR A 337 9.43 11.43 2.95
CA THR A 337 9.69 10.04 3.32
C THR A 337 8.94 9.73 4.61
N LEU A 338 7.99 8.79 4.52
CA LEU A 338 7.22 8.31 5.67
C LEU A 338 8.03 7.38 6.57
N ALA A 339 8.89 6.56 5.97
CA ALA A 339 9.69 5.62 6.74
C ALA A 339 10.92 5.14 5.96
N GLY A 340 12.00 4.89 6.70
CA GLY A 340 13.18 4.23 6.21
C GLY A 340 14.12 5.10 5.40
N ASN A 341 15.06 4.45 4.76
CA ASN A 341 16.03 5.05 3.85
C ASN A 341 16.68 3.96 2.99
N LEU A 342 17.41 4.34 1.95
CA LEU A 342 18.02 3.41 1.00
C LEU A 342 19.14 2.52 1.58
N PHE A 343 19.68 2.86 2.75
CA PHE A 343 20.83 2.17 3.35
C PHE A 343 20.45 1.10 4.38
N ASP A 344 19.25 1.13 4.93
CA ASP A 344 18.76 0.11 5.85
C ASP A 344 18.21 -1.10 5.10
N LEU A 345 19.09 -1.91 4.56
CA LEU A 345 18.76 -3.08 3.72
C LEU A 345 17.96 -4.17 4.46
N ALA A 346 17.91 -4.12 5.78
CA ALA A 346 17.14 -5.06 6.61
C ALA A 346 15.74 -4.54 6.96
N ALA A 347 15.42 -3.30 6.61
CA ALA A 347 14.11 -2.73 6.85
C ALA A 347 13.06 -3.24 5.86
N GLU A 348 11.82 -3.32 6.33
CA GLU A 348 10.64 -3.50 5.50
C GLU A 348 9.54 -2.54 5.96
N TYR A 349 9.19 -1.59 5.09
CA TYR A 349 8.02 -0.72 5.22
C TYR A 349 7.14 -0.96 4.01
N SER A 350 5.93 -1.47 4.24
CA SER A 350 5.12 -2.00 3.13
C SER A 350 3.63 -1.97 3.43
N TYR A 351 2.84 -2.26 2.41
CA TYR A 351 1.39 -2.35 2.49
C TYR A 351 0.75 -1.10 3.11
N PRO A 352 1.01 0.09 2.53
CA PRO A 352 0.37 1.32 3.00
C PRO A 352 -1.13 1.29 2.74
N ALA A 353 -1.90 1.95 3.59
CA ALA A 353 -3.26 2.37 3.33
C ALA A 353 -3.36 3.87 3.60
N ILE A 354 -4.07 4.60 2.74
CA ILE A 354 -4.26 6.04 2.85
C ILE A 354 -5.73 6.41 2.63
N ILE A 355 -6.27 7.27 3.49
CA ILE A 355 -7.55 7.95 3.30
C ILE A 355 -7.37 9.45 3.57
N ALA A 356 -8.32 10.26 3.14
CA ALA A 356 -8.30 11.71 3.33
C ALA A 356 -9.63 12.24 3.88
N GLU A 357 -9.56 13.37 4.54
CA GLU A 357 -10.70 14.22 4.90
C GLU A 357 -10.25 15.68 4.91
N GLY A 358 -10.84 16.49 4.04
CA GLY A 358 -10.38 17.86 3.82
C GLY A 358 -8.88 17.87 3.46
N ASN A 359 -8.09 18.63 4.20
CA ASN A 359 -6.64 18.74 4.04
C ASN A 359 -5.85 17.76 4.95
N ARG A 360 -6.47 16.73 5.47
CA ARG A 360 -5.81 15.75 6.35
C ARG A 360 -5.78 14.36 5.74
N LEU A 361 -4.59 13.77 5.70
CA LEU A 361 -4.32 12.41 5.23
C LEU A 361 -4.09 11.50 6.44
N TYR A 362 -4.71 10.32 6.44
CA TYR A 362 -4.52 9.29 7.44
C TYR A 362 -3.88 8.08 6.78
N ILE A 363 -2.65 7.79 7.16
CA ILE A 363 -1.83 6.73 6.55
C ILE A 363 -1.52 5.69 7.61
N THR A 364 -1.64 4.41 7.25
CA THR A 364 -1.12 3.29 8.04
C THR A 364 -0.25 2.40 7.18
N TYR A 365 0.77 1.76 7.75
CA TYR A 365 1.67 0.88 7.02
C TYR A 365 2.35 -0.13 7.94
N THR A 366 2.78 -1.24 7.36
CA THR A 366 3.54 -2.27 8.05
C THR A 366 4.99 -1.82 8.29
N ASN A 367 5.47 -1.98 9.52
CA ASN A 367 6.86 -1.78 9.89
C ASN A 367 7.50 -3.11 10.29
N ARG A 368 8.41 -3.61 9.41
CA ARG A 368 9.24 -4.83 9.60
C ARG A 368 8.41 -6.08 9.95
N ARG A 369 7.14 -6.14 9.53
CA ARG A 369 6.18 -7.20 9.89
C ARG A 369 6.03 -7.43 11.40
N LYS A 370 6.28 -6.41 12.21
CA LYS A 370 6.25 -6.49 13.68
C LYS A 370 5.22 -5.59 14.32
N VAL A 371 4.87 -4.50 13.64
CA VAL A 371 3.94 -3.50 14.13
C VAL A 371 3.35 -2.74 12.96
N ILE A 372 2.17 -2.16 13.15
CA ILE A 372 1.57 -1.21 12.21
C ILE A 372 1.89 0.20 12.71
N ASN A 373 2.49 0.99 11.82
CA ASN A 373 2.72 2.42 12.04
C ASN A 373 1.58 3.25 11.46
N TYR A 374 1.44 4.49 11.93
CA TYR A 374 0.60 5.50 11.32
C TYR A 374 1.37 6.80 11.11
N ALA A 375 0.91 7.57 10.13
CA ALA A 375 1.29 8.96 9.93
C ALA A 375 0.02 9.74 9.53
N PHE A 376 -0.32 10.75 10.31
CA PHE A 376 -1.37 11.70 9.99
C PHE A 376 -0.72 12.99 9.51
N ILE A 377 -1.07 13.41 8.32
CA ILE A 377 -0.46 14.57 7.67
C ILE A 377 -1.55 15.60 7.47
N GLU A 378 -1.32 16.80 7.99
CA GLU A 378 -2.16 17.97 7.70
C GLU A 378 -1.35 18.91 6.81
N TYR A 379 -1.84 19.15 5.58
CA TYR A 379 -1.17 19.95 4.58
C TYR A 379 -1.90 21.29 4.37
N GLN A 380 -1.18 22.30 3.89
CA GLN A 380 -1.78 23.57 3.51
C GLN A 380 -2.46 23.41 2.14
N ALA A 381 -3.76 23.79 2.07
CA ALA A 381 -4.59 23.70 0.87
C ALA A 381 -4.23 24.79 -0.16
#